data_62f934118076ca8c6ddcd91399eb263b
#
_entry.id   62f934118076ca8c6ddcd91399eb263b
#
_cell.length_a   1.000
_cell.length_b   1.000
_cell.length_c   1.000
_cell.angle_alpha   90.00
_cell.angle_beta   90.00
_cell.angle_gamma   90.00
#
_symmetry.space_group_name_H-M   'P 1'
#
loop_
_entity.id
_entity.type
_entity.pdbx_description
1 polymer ?
#
loop_
_entity_poly.entity_id
_entity_poly.type
_entity_poly.pdbx_seq_one_letter_code
_entity_poly.pdbx_strand_id
1 'polypeptide(L)'
;LIVNIVTSGSVDASSQIVEKAEAAGIPVIFFNRAVEDDKTEGDVLGSYDKCAFVGTDAPEAGHMQGEMIGNYVVEHFDEMDLNGDGKISYAMFMGQLGNAEAIYRTQFAVEDADKIITEAGKPALEYFDASNSDKYQVDQDGNWSATAANNYMTTNLSQYNEGSNNMIELVICNNDGMAEGAVSALNDKGYNLGTGKDGKMIPVFGVDATDAAKQLIADGKMTATVKQDADGMAACIADL
;
A
#
# COMPACT_ATOMS: atom_id res chain seq x y z
N LEU A 1 7.84 -27.47 -6.56
CA LEU A 1 7.75 -26.26 -7.37
C LEU A 1 7.30 -25.12 -6.46
N ILE A 2 8.05 -23.99 -6.43
CA ILE A 2 7.70 -22.81 -5.64
C ILE A 2 7.34 -21.67 -6.63
N VAL A 3 6.17 -21.10 -6.52
CA VAL A 3 5.58 -20.20 -7.53
C VAL A 3 5.00 -18.94 -6.90
N ASN A 4 5.44 -17.77 -7.38
CA ASN A 4 4.73 -16.52 -7.18
C ASN A 4 4.05 -16.15 -8.52
N ILE A 5 2.73 -16.21 -8.58
CA ILE A 5 2.01 -15.90 -9.83
C ILE A 5 2.09 -14.42 -10.17
N VAL A 6 2.03 -14.08 -11.46
CA VAL A 6 2.16 -12.68 -11.91
C VAL A 6 0.91 -11.87 -11.55
N THR A 7 -0.27 -12.45 -11.81
CA THR A 7 -1.56 -11.79 -11.54
C THR A 7 -2.25 -12.47 -10.38
N SER A 8 -2.41 -11.75 -9.25
CA SER A 8 -3.12 -12.26 -8.08
C SER A 8 -4.57 -12.60 -8.44
N GLY A 9 -5.09 -13.69 -7.88
CA GLY A 9 -6.45 -14.18 -8.13
C GLY A 9 -6.69 -14.83 -9.50
N SER A 10 -5.63 -15.08 -10.29
CA SER A 10 -5.76 -15.69 -11.62
C SER A 10 -5.95 -17.20 -11.54
N VAL A 11 -7.20 -17.63 -11.39
CA VAL A 11 -7.60 -19.06 -11.34
C VAL A 11 -7.09 -19.82 -12.58
N ASP A 12 -7.25 -19.25 -13.79
CA ASP A 12 -6.82 -19.89 -15.02
C ASP A 12 -5.30 -20.20 -15.03
N ALA A 13 -4.48 -19.24 -14.61
CA ALA A 13 -3.03 -19.41 -14.57
C ALA A 13 -2.62 -20.42 -13.50
N SER A 14 -3.21 -20.33 -12.32
CA SER A 14 -2.93 -21.21 -11.19
C SER A 14 -3.34 -22.66 -11.48
N SER A 15 -4.55 -22.87 -12.02
CA SER A 15 -5.04 -24.20 -12.41
C SER A 15 -4.13 -24.87 -13.45
N GLN A 16 -3.68 -24.15 -14.48
CA GLN A 16 -2.77 -24.71 -15.47
C GLN A 16 -1.42 -25.15 -14.89
N ILE A 17 -0.94 -24.44 -13.86
CA ILE A 17 0.28 -24.81 -13.15
C ILE A 17 0.05 -26.09 -12.35
N VAL A 18 -1.07 -26.15 -11.61
CA VAL A 18 -1.44 -27.31 -10.78
C VAL A 18 -1.64 -28.55 -11.64
N GLU A 19 -2.41 -28.47 -12.75
CA GLU A 19 -2.64 -29.58 -13.67
C GLU A 19 -1.33 -30.18 -14.21
N LYS A 20 -0.36 -29.34 -14.60
CA LYS A 20 0.93 -29.79 -15.08
C LYS A 20 1.79 -30.42 -13.99
N ALA A 21 1.75 -29.88 -12.80
CA ALA A 21 2.47 -30.39 -11.66
C ALA A 21 1.91 -31.73 -11.20
N GLU A 22 0.57 -31.87 -11.13
CA GLU A 22 -0.12 -33.11 -10.82
C GLU A 22 0.23 -34.21 -11.82
N ALA A 23 0.14 -33.91 -13.12
CA ALA A 23 0.50 -34.85 -14.19
C ALA A 23 1.95 -35.34 -14.08
N ALA A 24 2.85 -34.54 -13.52
CA ALA A 24 4.25 -34.88 -13.28
C ALA A 24 4.51 -35.44 -11.86
N GLY A 25 3.51 -35.44 -10.97
CA GLY A 25 3.64 -35.86 -9.57
C GLY A 25 4.48 -34.91 -8.70
N ILE A 26 4.61 -33.65 -9.12
CA ILE A 26 5.47 -32.63 -8.47
C ILE A 26 4.63 -31.81 -7.48
N PRO A 27 5.04 -31.67 -6.20
CA PRO A 27 4.41 -30.74 -5.27
C PRO A 27 4.50 -29.29 -5.71
N VAL A 28 3.47 -28.46 -5.42
CA VAL A 28 3.42 -27.03 -5.72
C VAL A 28 3.16 -26.25 -4.45
N ILE A 29 3.99 -25.25 -4.20
CA ILE A 29 3.79 -24.25 -3.18
C ILE A 29 3.65 -22.90 -3.90
N PHE A 30 2.46 -22.33 -3.87
CA PHE A 30 2.26 -20.93 -4.24
C PHE A 30 2.59 -20.03 -3.05
N PHE A 31 3.06 -18.81 -3.31
CA PHE A 31 3.33 -17.88 -2.22
C PHE A 31 3.07 -16.43 -2.59
N ASN A 32 2.87 -15.60 -1.57
CA ASN A 32 2.69 -14.15 -1.60
C ASN A 32 1.39 -13.69 -2.30
N ARG A 33 1.19 -14.00 -3.57
CA ARG A 33 0.00 -13.57 -4.32
C ARG A 33 -1.05 -14.67 -4.34
N ALA A 34 -2.28 -14.31 -3.97
CA ALA A 34 -3.41 -15.23 -3.95
C ALA A 34 -3.62 -15.90 -5.31
N VAL A 35 -3.90 -17.19 -5.32
CA VAL A 35 -4.08 -18.00 -6.53
C VAL A 35 -5.52 -18.02 -7.02
N GLU A 36 -6.46 -17.60 -6.16
CA GLU A 36 -7.90 -17.61 -6.32
C GLU A 36 -8.49 -16.32 -5.78
N ASP A 37 -9.71 -16.01 -6.17
CA ASP A 37 -10.51 -14.94 -5.56
C ASP A 37 -11.44 -15.48 -4.48
N ASP A 38 -12.12 -14.62 -3.74
CA ASP A 38 -13.01 -14.98 -2.62
C ASP A 38 -14.18 -15.90 -3.05
N LYS A 39 -14.51 -15.97 -4.35
CA LYS A 39 -15.60 -16.77 -4.88
C LYS A 39 -15.18 -18.20 -5.22
N THR A 40 -13.91 -18.38 -5.48
CA THR A 40 -13.30 -19.63 -5.92
C THR A 40 -12.30 -20.18 -4.91
N GLU A 41 -12.28 -19.59 -3.70
CA GLU A 41 -11.34 -19.97 -2.64
C GLU A 41 -11.43 -21.48 -2.34
N GLY A 42 -10.29 -22.15 -2.49
CA GLY A 42 -10.17 -23.59 -2.29
C GLY A 42 -10.34 -24.43 -3.55
N ASP A 43 -10.83 -23.90 -4.65
CA ASP A 43 -11.02 -24.67 -5.90
C ASP A 43 -9.69 -25.11 -6.52
N VAL A 44 -8.71 -24.20 -6.59
CA VAL A 44 -7.37 -24.50 -7.13
C VAL A 44 -6.54 -25.29 -6.12
N LEU A 45 -6.46 -24.81 -4.88
CA LEU A 45 -5.64 -25.44 -3.84
C LEU A 45 -6.17 -26.82 -3.47
N GLY A 46 -7.49 -27.01 -3.47
CA GLY A 46 -8.15 -28.28 -3.19
C GLY A 46 -8.13 -29.29 -4.36
N SER A 47 -7.73 -28.86 -5.56
CA SER A 47 -7.72 -29.74 -6.74
C SER A 47 -6.58 -30.75 -6.75
N TYR A 48 -5.51 -30.53 -5.98
CA TYR A 48 -4.34 -31.39 -5.91
C TYR A 48 -3.81 -31.53 -4.49
N ASP A 49 -3.72 -32.75 -3.96
CA ASP A 49 -3.29 -33.06 -2.58
C ASP A 49 -1.88 -32.56 -2.20
N LYS A 50 -1.03 -32.26 -3.20
CA LYS A 50 0.32 -31.74 -2.99
C LYS A 50 0.44 -30.27 -3.40
N CYS A 51 -0.66 -29.53 -3.27
CA CYS A 51 -0.69 -28.08 -3.50
C CYS A 51 -0.88 -27.34 -2.19
N ALA A 52 -0.12 -26.25 -1.99
CA ALA A 52 -0.24 -25.40 -0.82
C ALA A 52 -0.06 -23.91 -1.21
N PHE A 53 -0.57 -23.03 -0.36
CA PHE A 53 -0.33 -21.58 -0.43
C PHE A 53 0.28 -21.09 0.87
N VAL A 54 1.29 -20.22 0.76
CA VAL A 54 1.92 -19.52 1.88
C VAL A 54 1.86 -18.02 1.63
N GLY A 55 1.15 -17.30 2.47
CA GLY A 55 1.00 -15.85 2.36
C GLY A 55 0.84 -15.20 3.73
N THR A 56 0.80 -13.88 3.74
CA THR A 56 0.35 -13.07 4.88
C THR A 56 -1.16 -12.85 4.77
N ASP A 57 -1.80 -12.47 5.88
CA ASP A 57 -3.19 -12.05 5.87
C ASP A 57 -3.29 -10.70 5.15
N ALA A 58 -3.95 -10.67 3.97
CA ALA A 58 -3.98 -9.48 3.12
C ALA A 58 -4.63 -8.25 3.78
N PRO A 59 -5.73 -8.37 4.56
CA PRO A 59 -6.31 -7.26 5.33
C PRO A 59 -5.39 -6.69 6.40
N GLU A 60 -4.59 -7.53 7.08
CA GLU A 60 -3.81 -7.15 8.27
C GLU A 60 -2.90 -5.95 8.01
N ALA A 61 -2.20 -5.92 6.88
CA ALA A 61 -1.33 -4.79 6.53
C ALA A 61 -2.11 -3.48 6.34
N GLY A 62 -3.33 -3.56 5.80
CA GLY A 62 -4.24 -2.42 5.68
C GLY A 62 -4.69 -1.89 7.04
N HIS A 63 -5.09 -2.78 7.95
CA HIS A 63 -5.47 -2.43 9.32
C HIS A 63 -4.32 -1.81 10.10
N MET A 64 -3.12 -2.41 10.04
CA MET A 64 -1.93 -1.85 10.68
C MET A 64 -1.57 -0.47 10.14
N GLN A 65 -1.65 -0.27 8.83
CA GLN A 65 -1.38 1.02 8.20
C GLN A 65 -2.43 2.06 8.63
N GLY A 66 -3.72 1.70 8.66
CA GLY A 66 -4.80 2.56 9.12
C GLY A 66 -4.64 2.98 10.58
N GLU A 67 -4.28 2.06 11.47
CA GLU A 67 -4.00 2.37 12.87
C GLU A 67 -2.82 3.34 13.02
N MET A 68 -1.73 3.11 12.29
CA MET A 68 -0.58 4.03 12.31
C MET A 68 -0.94 5.43 11.81
N ILE A 69 -1.67 5.52 10.71
CA ILE A 69 -2.12 6.80 10.13
C ILE A 69 -3.04 7.52 11.10
N GLY A 70 -4.07 6.84 11.62
CA GLY A 70 -5.04 7.43 12.54
C GLY A 70 -4.38 8.01 13.77
N ASN A 71 -3.50 7.25 14.42
CA ASN A 71 -2.77 7.72 15.60
C ASN A 71 -1.86 8.90 15.27
N TYR A 72 -1.13 8.85 14.15
CA TYR A 72 -0.26 9.93 13.73
C TYR A 72 -1.03 11.22 13.42
N VAL A 73 -2.14 11.13 12.70
CA VAL A 73 -2.98 12.30 12.39
C VAL A 73 -3.58 12.92 13.65
N VAL A 74 -4.04 12.11 14.60
CA VAL A 74 -4.58 12.64 15.88
C VAL A 74 -3.50 13.41 16.65
N GLU A 75 -2.28 12.90 16.70
CA GLU A 75 -1.16 13.52 17.40
C GLU A 75 -0.66 14.81 16.72
N HIS A 76 -0.66 14.85 15.38
CA HIS A 76 -0.01 15.89 14.58
C HIS A 76 -0.99 16.74 13.75
N PHE A 77 -2.30 16.67 14.00
CA PHE A 77 -3.33 17.27 13.14
C PHE A 77 -3.04 18.73 12.78
N ASP A 78 -2.75 19.55 13.79
CA ASP A 78 -2.56 20.99 13.60
C ASP A 78 -1.24 21.31 12.86
N GLU A 79 -0.26 20.41 12.89
CA GLU A 79 1.00 20.52 12.14
C GLU A 79 0.85 20.04 10.69
N MET A 80 -0.07 19.11 10.46
CA MET A 80 -0.35 18.54 9.13
C MET A 80 -1.28 19.43 8.30
N ASP A 81 -2.16 20.19 8.92
CA ASP A 81 -3.06 21.16 8.25
C ASP A 81 -2.24 22.36 7.75
N LEU A 82 -1.54 22.13 6.62
CA LEU A 82 -0.56 23.09 6.06
C LEU A 82 -1.22 24.30 5.40
N ASN A 83 -2.45 24.15 4.93
CA ASN A 83 -3.25 25.21 4.31
C ASN A 83 -4.20 25.92 5.28
N GLY A 84 -4.41 25.37 6.50
CA GLY A 84 -5.22 25.95 7.55
C GLY A 84 -6.73 25.86 7.34
N ASP A 85 -7.20 24.86 6.57
CA ASP A 85 -8.63 24.70 6.28
C ASP A 85 -9.38 23.82 7.29
N GLY A 86 -8.67 23.26 8.26
CA GLY A 86 -9.21 22.43 9.34
C GLY A 86 -9.49 21.00 8.93
N LYS A 87 -8.86 20.50 7.85
CA LYS A 87 -9.01 19.15 7.30
C LYS A 87 -7.65 18.59 6.96
N ILE A 88 -7.60 17.28 6.71
CA ILE A 88 -6.41 16.61 6.15
C ILE A 88 -6.83 15.93 4.85
N SER A 89 -6.28 16.42 3.74
CA SER A 89 -6.52 15.84 2.42
C SER A 89 -5.43 14.84 2.06
N TYR A 90 -5.83 13.63 1.62
CA TYR A 90 -4.88 12.55 1.30
C TYR A 90 -4.83 12.19 -0.17
N ALA A 91 -3.67 11.73 -0.63
CA ALA A 91 -3.48 10.99 -1.87
C ALA A 91 -3.26 9.51 -1.55
N MET A 92 -3.90 8.62 -2.33
CA MET A 92 -3.77 7.16 -2.22
C MET A 92 -3.23 6.59 -3.52
N PHE A 93 -2.15 5.81 -3.42
CA PHE A 93 -1.57 5.09 -4.56
C PHE A 93 -1.76 3.58 -4.42
N MET A 94 -2.57 3.02 -5.34
CA MET A 94 -2.92 1.61 -5.39
C MET A 94 -2.00 0.85 -6.33
N GLY A 95 -1.51 -0.31 -5.92
CA GLY A 95 -0.52 -1.06 -6.66
C GLY A 95 -1.06 -1.78 -7.89
N GLN A 96 -2.22 -2.45 -7.78
CA GLN A 96 -2.78 -3.26 -8.86
C GLN A 96 -4.28 -3.47 -8.67
N LEU A 97 -5.07 -3.31 -9.74
CA LEU A 97 -6.49 -3.64 -9.73
C LEU A 97 -6.70 -5.16 -9.57
N GLY A 98 -7.70 -5.54 -8.79
CA GLY A 98 -8.08 -6.94 -8.57
C GLY A 98 -7.12 -7.74 -7.69
N ASN A 99 -6.06 -7.11 -7.19
CA ASN A 99 -5.14 -7.72 -6.24
C ASN A 99 -5.67 -7.55 -4.81
N ALA A 100 -5.77 -8.63 -4.04
CA ALA A 100 -6.35 -8.61 -2.69
C ALA A 100 -5.60 -7.67 -1.75
N GLU A 101 -4.27 -7.73 -1.73
CA GLU A 101 -3.43 -6.85 -0.89
C GLU A 101 -3.66 -5.37 -1.25
N ALA A 102 -3.76 -5.06 -2.56
CA ALA A 102 -4.01 -3.69 -3.00
C ALA A 102 -5.39 -3.19 -2.58
N ILE A 103 -6.41 -4.03 -2.71
CA ILE A 103 -7.79 -3.72 -2.33
C ILE A 103 -7.87 -3.43 -0.83
N TYR A 104 -7.39 -4.35 0.01
CA TYR A 104 -7.50 -4.24 1.45
C TYR A 104 -6.61 -3.14 2.05
N ARG A 105 -5.38 -2.96 1.53
CA ARG A 105 -4.51 -1.84 1.95
C ARG A 105 -5.12 -0.49 1.58
N THR A 106 -5.77 -0.38 0.41
CA THR A 106 -6.46 0.86 0.00
C THR A 106 -7.67 1.14 0.88
N GLN A 107 -8.45 0.12 1.20
CA GLN A 107 -9.66 0.25 2.00
C GLN A 107 -9.35 0.53 3.47
N PHE A 108 -8.67 -0.39 4.14
CA PHE A 108 -8.52 -0.33 5.60
C PHE A 108 -7.56 0.75 6.08
N ALA A 109 -6.57 1.15 5.25
CA ALA A 109 -5.71 2.28 5.60
C ALA A 109 -6.50 3.58 5.83
N VAL A 110 -7.61 3.77 5.13
CA VAL A 110 -8.46 4.96 5.30
C VAL A 110 -9.59 4.71 6.31
N GLU A 111 -10.28 3.56 6.23
CA GLU A 111 -11.41 3.27 7.12
C GLU A 111 -11.01 3.24 8.59
N ASP A 112 -9.91 2.56 8.93
CA ASP A 112 -9.45 2.47 10.31
C ASP A 112 -8.84 3.78 10.81
N ALA A 113 -8.11 4.51 9.93
CA ALA A 113 -7.63 5.84 10.25
C ALA A 113 -8.79 6.80 10.56
N ASP A 114 -9.81 6.84 9.70
CA ASP A 114 -11.00 7.68 9.89
C ASP A 114 -11.73 7.37 11.18
N LYS A 115 -11.82 6.09 11.54
CA LYS A 115 -12.44 5.69 12.81
C LYS A 115 -11.70 6.29 14.00
N ILE A 116 -10.36 6.16 14.05
CA ILE A 116 -9.54 6.71 15.14
C ILE A 116 -9.60 8.23 15.18
N ILE A 117 -9.50 8.88 14.02
CA ILE A 117 -9.51 10.34 13.87
C ILE A 117 -10.85 10.91 14.34
N THR A 118 -11.97 10.30 13.92
CA THR A 118 -13.31 10.79 14.28
C THR A 118 -13.67 10.50 15.73
N GLU A 119 -13.24 9.37 16.30
CA GLU A 119 -13.36 9.07 17.73
C GLU A 119 -12.58 10.08 18.58
N ALA A 120 -11.50 10.66 18.08
CA ALA A 120 -10.74 11.74 18.72
C ALA A 120 -11.37 13.14 18.51
N GLY A 121 -12.52 13.23 17.81
CA GLY A 121 -13.25 14.48 17.56
C GLY A 121 -12.65 15.36 16.45
N LYS A 122 -11.77 14.82 15.61
CA LYS A 122 -11.24 15.50 14.42
C LYS A 122 -12.06 15.11 13.17
N PRO A 123 -12.06 15.92 12.09
CA PRO A 123 -12.68 15.56 10.82
C PRO A 123 -12.03 14.31 10.20
N ALA A 124 -12.85 13.48 9.54
CA ALA A 124 -12.33 12.37 8.72
C ALA A 124 -11.43 12.87 7.59
N LEU A 125 -10.57 11.99 7.08
CA LEU A 125 -9.71 12.26 5.94
C LEU A 125 -10.53 12.55 4.67
N GLU A 126 -10.12 13.52 3.88
CA GLU A 126 -10.73 13.81 2.58
C GLU A 126 -9.78 13.41 1.45
N TYR A 127 -10.29 12.74 0.42
CA TYR A 127 -9.48 12.51 -0.77
C TYR A 127 -9.28 13.85 -1.51
N PHE A 128 -8.04 14.15 -1.90
CA PHE A 128 -7.66 15.47 -2.43
C PHE A 128 -8.42 15.90 -3.69
N ASP A 129 -8.82 14.94 -4.53
CA ASP A 129 -9.58 15.20 -5.77
C ASP A 129 -11.03 14.72 -5.64
N ALA A 130 -11.92 15.63 -5.31
CA ALA A 130 -13.35 15.36 -5.16
C ALA A 130 -14.04 14.83 -6.43
N SER A 131 -13.41 14.97 -7.60
CA SER A 131 -13.92 14.43 -8.88
C SER A 131 -13.60 12.97 -9.09
N ASN A 132 -12.63 12.42 -8.35
CA ASN A 132 -12.26 11.01 -8.40
C ASN A 132 -13.06 10.22 -7.36
N SER A 133 -14.12 9.54 -7.81
CA SER A 133 -15.00 8.74 -6.95
C SER A 133 -14.33 7.50 -6.35
N ASP A 134 -13.28 6.99 -7.00
CA ASP A 134 -12.57 5.78 -6.54
C ASP A 134 -11.66 6.09 -5.36
N LYS A 135 -11.26 7.37 -5.19
CA LYS A 135 -10.40 7.85 -4.11
C LYS A 135 -9.02 7.20 -4.05
N TYR A 136 -8.52 6.77 -5.20
CA TYR A 136 -7.13 6.30 -5.40
C TYR A 136 -6.67 6.55 -6.83
N GLN A 137 -5.36 6.50 -7.03
CA GLN A 137 -4.71 6.43 -8.33
C GLN A 137 -3.94 5.10 -8.41
N VAL A 138 -4.25 4.28 -9.42
CA VAL A 138 -3.67 2.95 -9.56
C VAL A 138 -2.51 2.95 -10.55
N ASP A 139 -1.47 2.16 -10.26
CA ASP A 139 -0.46 1.85 -11.27
C ASP A 139 -1.12 1.05 -12.41
N GLN A 140 -1.24 1.69 -13.58
CA GLN A 140 -1.96 1.12 -14.73
C GLN A 140 -1.32 -0.16 -15.27
N ASP A 141 -0.03 -0.33 -15.06
CA ASP A 141 0.71 -1.53 -15.43
C ASP A 141 0.67 -2.61 -14.35
N GLY A 142 0.13 -2.30 -13.16
CA GLY A 142 0.04 -3.20 -12.02
C GLY A 142 1.38 -3.63 -11.44
N ASN A 143 2.43 -2.83 -11.62
CA ASN A 143 3.79 -3.14 -11.21
C ASN A 143 4.16 -2.61 -9.82
N TRP A 144 3.25 -1.90 -9.15
CA TRP A 144 3.49 -1.30 -7.83
C TRP A 144 4.69 -0.34 -7.84
N SER A 145 4.84 0.43 -8.91
CA SER A 145 6.10 1.08 -9.25
C SER A 145 6.26 2.46 -8.64
N ALA A 146 7.50 2.78 -8.23
CA ALA A 146 7.90 4.11 -7.84
C ALA A 146 7.63 5.16 -8.95
N THR A 147 7.82 4.76 -10.21
CA THR A 147 7.61 5.65 -11.36
C THR A 147 6.15 6.09 -11.49
N ALA A 148 5.19 5.18 -11.32
CA ALA A 148 3.77 5.51 -11.39
C ALA A 148 3.40 6.51 -10.29
N ALA A 149 3.76 6.22 -9.03
CA ALA A 149 3.49 7.11 -7.90
C ALA A 149 4.19 8.47 -8.04
N ASN A 150 5.43 8.51 -8.52
CA ASN A 150 6.16 9.77 -8.78
C ASN A 150 5.45 10.63 -9.83
N ASN A 151 5.02 10.04 -10.94
CA ASN A 151 4.32 10.74 -12.01
C ASN A 151 2.98 11.32 -11.53
N TYR A 152 2.19 10.51 -10.80
CA TYR A 152 0.94 10.97 -10.21
C TYR A 152 1.19 12.10 -9.21
N MET A 153 2.11 11.91 -8.26
CA MET A 153 2.37 12.90 -7.22
C MET A 153 2.92 14.21 -7.80
N THR A 154 3.80 14.14 -8.80
CA THR A 154 4.31 15.34 -9.51
C THR A 154 3.16 16.13 -10.16
N THR A 155 2.23 15.43 -10.80
CA THR A 155 1.05 16.04 -11.42
C THR A 155 0.12 16.63 -10.37
N ASN A 156 -0.17 15.88 -9.31
CA ASN A 156 -1.06 16.29 -8.23
C ASN A 156 -0.53 17.55 -7.54
N LEU A 157 0.74 17.60 -7.17
CA LEU A 157 1.37 18.74 -6.50
C LEU A 157 1.40 20.02 -7.35
N SER A 158 1.19 19.93 -8.67
CA SER A 158 1.05 21.11 -9.51
C SER A 158 -0.26 21.86 -9.30
N GLN A 159 -1.30 21.17 -8.80
CA GLN A 159 -2.65 21.71 -8.62
C GLN A 159 -3.08 21.74 -7.14
N TYR A 160 -2.70 20.74 -6.36
CA TYR A 160 -3.13 20.53 -4.97
C TYR A 160 -1.97 20.80 -4.02
N ASN A 161 -1.57 22.07 -3.94
CA ASN A 161 -0.49 22.59 -3.12
C ASN A 161 -1.00 23.64 -2.11
N GLU A 162 -0.11 24.29 -1.38
CA GLU A 162 -0.44 25.27 -0.34
C GLU A 162 -1.38 26.41 -0.78
N GLY A 163 -1.54 26.63 -2.07
CA GLY A 163 -2.46 27.62 -2.63
C GLY A 163 -3.87 27.09 -2.89
N SER A 164 -4.15 25.82 -2.63
CA SER A 164 -5.43 25.15 -2.90
C SER A 164 -6.14 24.76 -1.59
N ASN A 165 -7.48 24.79 -1.60
CA ASN A 165 -8.28 24.41 -0.43
C ASN A 165 -8.22 22.92 -0.09
N ASN A 166 -7.72 22.08 -0.99
CA ASN A 166 -7.57 20.65 -0.83
C ASN A 166 -6.12 20.24 -1.16
N MET A 167 -5.19 20.94 -0.53
CA MET A 167 -3.78 20.60 -0.56
C MET A 167 -3.56 19.16 -0.11
N ILE A 168 -2.70 18.40 -0.79
CA ILE A 168 -2.32 17.07 -0.30
C ILE A 168 -1.44 17.23 0.93
N GLU A 169 -1.88 16.67 2.06
CA GLU A 169 -1.24 16.76 3.37
C GLU A 169 -0.91 15.39 3.98
N LEU A 170 -1.32 14.31 3.27
CA LEU A 170 -1.05 12.93 3.62
C LEU A 170 -0.90 12.10 2.35
N VAL A 171 0.08 11.20 2.31
CA VAL A 171 0.27 10.26 1.20
C VAL A 171 0.24 8.83 1.74
N ILE A 172 -0.64 8.02 1.18
CA ILE A 172 -0.84 6.63 1.53
C ILE A 172 -0.48 5.78 0.31
N CYS A 173 0.44 4.83 0.49
CA CYS A 173 0.90 3.96 -0.58
C CYS A 173 0.69 2.50 -0.23
N ASN A 174 0.28 1.70 -1.20
CA ASN A 174 0.09 0.27 -1.00
C ASN A 174 1.42 -0.47 -0.76
N ASN A 175 2.56 0.10 -1.20
CA ASN A 175 3.88 -0.45 -0.90
C ASN A 175 4.96 0.64 -0.79
N ASP A 176 6.15 0.25 -0.33
CA ASP A 176 7.29 1.14 -0.16
C ASP A 176 7.84 1.67 -1.48
N GLY A 177 7.84 0.87 -2.55
CA GLY A 177 8.29 1.34 -3.85
C GLY A 177 7.50 2.56 -4.34
N MET A 178 6.17 2.53 -4.19
CA MET A 178 5.32 3.68 -4.51
C MET A 178 5.57 4.85 -3.54
N ALA A 179 5.79 4.57 -2.25
CA ALA A 179 6.13 5.60 -1.26
C ALA A 179 7.45 6.30 -1.59
N GLU A 180 8.48 5.57 -2.00
CA GLU A 180 9.75 6.12 -2.49
C GLU A 180 9.55 7.07 -3.68
N GLY A 181 8.69 6.68 -4.63
CA GLY A 181 8.31 7.51 -5.78
C GLY A 181 7.61 8.81 -5.37
N ALA A 182 6.67 8.71 -4.43
CA ALA A 182 5.96 9.87 -3.89
C ALA A 182 6.91 10.82 -3.13
N VAL A 183 7.79 10.28 -2.28
CA VAL A 183 8.82 11.06 -1.56
C VAL A 183 9.74 11.79 -2.54
N SER A 184 10.15 11.15 -3.64
CA SER A 184 10.97 11.80 -4.68
C SER A 184 10.26 13.02 -5.26
N ALA A 185 8.97 12.90 -5.62
CA ALA A 185 8.19 14.02 -6.14
C ALA A 185 7.99 15.14 -5.11
N LEU A 186 7.80 14.78 -3.84
CA LEU A 186 7.72 15.73 -2.73
C LEU A 186 9.05 16.51 -2.56
N ASN A 187 10.19 15.81 -2.59
CA ASN A 187 11.51 16.43 -2.50
C ASN A 187 11.74 17.46 -3.62
N ASP A 188 11.31 17.17 -4.85
CA ASP A 188 11.43 18.08 -6.01
C ASP A 188 10.62 19.37 -5.82
N LYS A 189 9.61 19.35 -4.95
CA LYS A 189 8.78 20.51 -4.59
C LYS A 189 9.18 21.18 -3.27
N GLY A 190 10.25 20.69 -2.62
CA GLY A 190 10.77 21.26 -1.38
C GLY A 190 10.12 20.71 -0.11
N TYR A 191 9.31 19.67 -0.22
CA TYR A 191 8.77 18.93 0.94
C TYR A 191 9.69 17.75 1.31
N ASN A 192 9.58 17.24 2.51
CA ASN A 192 10.23 16.00 2.97
C ASN A 192 11.75 15.96 2.74
N LEU A 193 12.43 17.10 2.91
CA LEU A 193 13.87 17.23 2.61
C LEU A 193 14.77 16.49 3.61
N GLY A 194 14.19 16.03 4.72
CA GLY A 194 14.88 15.29 5.76
C GLY A 194 15.25 16.11 6.98
N THR A 195 15.68 15.41 8.02
CA THR A 195 15.98 15.99 9.32
C THR A 195 16.99 17.14 9.26
N GLY A 196 16.66 18.27 9.88
CA GLY A 196 17.51 19.45 9.97
C GLY A 196 17.59 20.30 8.70
N LYS A 197 16.73 20.04 7.70
CA LYS A 197 16.58 20.89 6.52
C LYS A 197 15.32 21.74 6.64
N ASP A 198 15.36 22.94 6.08
CA ASP A 198 14.18 23.78 5.96
C ASP A 198 13.24 23.17 4.91
N GLY A 199 12.03 22.85 5.32
CA GLY A 199 11.00 22.26 4.47
C GLY A 199 9.85 21.70 5.31
N LYS A 200 8.65 21.75 4.76
CA LYS A 200 7.47 21.16 5.39
C LYS A 200 7.48 19.64 5.16
N MET A 201 6.95 18.91 6.12
CA MET A 201 6.76 17.47 6.01
C MET A 201 5.31 17.16 5.61
N ILE A 202 5.13 16.39 4.55
CA ILE A 202 3.87 15.72 4.22
C ILE A 202 4.06 14.26 4.58
N PRO A 203 3.33 13.72 5.56
CA PRO A 203 3.49 12.34 5.99
C PRO A 203 3.26 11.34 4.84
N VAL A 204 4.15 10.34 4.73
CA VAL A 204 4.09 9.28 3.73
C VAL A 204 4.14 7.92 4.44
N PHE A 205 3.16 7.07 4.14
CA PHE A 205 3.04 5.72 4.69
C PHE A 205 3.13 4.67 3.59
N GLY A 206 3.87 3.60 3.85
CA GLY A 206 4.07 2.48 2.95
C GLY A 206 3.81 1.13 3.62
N VAL A 207 4.12 0.06 2.90
CA VAL A 207 4.10 -1.34 3.34
C VAL A 207 5.30 -2.05 2.71
N ASP A 208 5.92 -2.97 3.38
CA ASP A 208 6.98 -3.94 3.10
C ASP A 208 8.19 -3.81 4.01
N ALA A 209 8.44 -2.63 4.58
CA ALA A 209 9.60 -2.29 5.39
C ALA A 209 10.92 -2.60 4.66
N THR A 210 11.02 -2.17 3.40
CA THR A 210 12.24 -2.28 2.60
C THR A 210 13.40 -1.51 3.24
N ASP A 211 14.65 -1.88 2.94
CA ASP A 211 15.80 -1.16 3.48
C ASP A 211 15.84 0.29 2.98
N ALA A 212 15.37 0.56 1.75
CA ALA A 212 15.27 1.91 1.21
C ALA A 212 14.23 2.75 1.98
N ALA A 213 13.04 2.21 2.25
CA ALA A 213 12.02 2.90 3.05
C ALA A 213 12.49 3.16 4.49
N LYS A 214 13.12 2.16 5.14
CA LYS A 214 13.73 2.35 6.47
C LYS A 214 14.77 3.47 6.47
N GLN A 215 15.57 3.59 5.41
CA GLN A 215 16.53 4.70 5.30
C GLN A 215 15.82 6.04 5.12
N LEU A 216 14.76 6.12 4.31
CA LEU A 216 13.96 7.34 4.15
C LEU A 216 13.30 7.78 5.47
N ILE A 217 12.85 6.82 6.29
CA ILE A 217 12.31 7.09 7.62
C ILE A 217 13.43 7.62 8.55
N ALA A 218 14.58 6.97 8.57
CA ALA A 218 15.73 7.42 9.37
C ALA A 218 16.23 8.82 8.96
N ASP A 219 16.13 9.15 7.67
CA ASP A 219 16.48 10.46 7.13
C ASP A 219 15.40 11.53 7.40
N GLY A 220 14.23 11.17 7.93
CA GLY A 220 13.09 12.07 8.15
C GLY A 220 12.40 12.51 6.86
N LYS A 221 12.36 11.66 5.85
CA LYS A 221 11.72 11.90 4.54
C LYS A 221 10.46 11.11 4.33
N MET A 222 10.28 10.02 5.06
CA MET A 222 9.10 9.16 5.08
C MET A 222 8.69 8.95 6.53
N THR A 223 7.41 8.71 6.79
CA THR A 223 6.87 8.66 8.15
C THR A 223 6.95 7.26 8.73
N ALA A 224 6.37 6.28 8.04
CA ALA A 224 6.37 4.90 8.52
C ALA A 224 6.07 3.89 7.40
N THR A 225 6.33 2.62 7.69
CA THR A 225 5.99 1.49 6.83
C THR A 225 5.58 0.30 7.67
N VAL A 226 4.64 -0.51 7.18
CA VAL A 226 4.25 -1.80 7.77
C VAL A 226 5.22 -2.88 7.30
N LYS A 227 5.75 -3.70 8.21
CA LYS A 227 6.59 -4.84 7.82
C LYS A 227 5.72 -6.01 7.36
N GLN A 228 5.91 -6.46 6.12
CA GLN A 228 5.41 -7.75 5.65
C GLN A 228 6.37 -8.86 6.08
N ASP A 229 5.85 -9.97 6.63
CA ASP A 229 6.68 -11.05 7.20
C ASP A 229 7.21 -12.01 6.11
N ALA A 230 8.09 -11.50 5.27
CA ALA A 230 8.75 -12.29 4.23
C ALA A 230 9.62 -13.42 4.80
N ASP A 231 10.23 -13.19 5.97
CA ASP A 231 11.07 -14.20 6.64
C ASP A 231 10.22 -15.37 7.15
N GLY A 232 9.05 -15.08 7.73
CA GLY A 232 8.08 -16.10 8.16
C GLY A 232 7.52 -16.90 6.97
N MET A 233 7.18 -16.24 5.87
CA MET A 233 6.78 -16.93 4.63
C MET A 233 7.89 -17.86 4.13
N ALA A 234 9.13 -17.38 4.07
CA ALA A 234 10.26 -18.20 3.62
C ALA A 234 10.50 -19.40 4.53
N ALA A 235 10.41 -19.23 5.85
CA ALA A 235 10.54 -20.33 6.81
C ALA A 235 9.41 -21.36 6.62
N CYS A 236 8.17 -20.91 6.50
CA CYS A 236 7.01 -21.79 6.25
C CYS A 236 7.17 -22.60 4.95
N ILE A 237 7.63 -21.96 3.86
CA ILE A 237 7.90 -22.65 2.59
C ILE A 237 8.99 -23.73 2.75
N ALA A 238 10.00 -23.46 3.58
CA ALA A 238 11.10 -24.41 3.79
C ALA A 238 10.69 -25.62 4.65
N ASP A 239 9.67 -25.50 5.47
CA ASP A 239 9.15 -26.56 6.33
C ASP A 239 8.14 -27.48 5.62
N LEU A 240 7.58 -27.06 4.48
CA LEU A 240 6.64 -27.82 3.63
C LEU A 240 7.38 -28.72 2.64
#